data_3a98c71754bd816c2ab0c8a6f3536f33
#
_entry.id   3a98c71754bd816c2ab0c8a6f3536f33
#
_cell.length_a   1.000
_cell.length_b   1.000
_cell.length_c   1.000
_cell.angle_alpha   90.00
_cell.angle_beta   90.00
_cell.angle_gamma   90.00
#
_symmetry.space_group_name_H-M   'P 1'
#
loop_
_entity.id
_entity.type
_entity.pdbx_description
1 polymer ?
#
loop_
_entity_poly.entity_id
_entity_poly.type
_entity_poly.pdbx_seq_one_letter_code
_entity_poly.pdbx_strand_id
1 'polypeptide(L)'
;MMKKKRNHNSVLLGMLVCVVIALGVTVCGFWIMRKQLNETKNGQAQEKVYQKHYAFIVENPEDEFWENVYQAAKAQGEKQGIYVERISDYLSGDLSVKDYVEAAIAQQVDGILLQSSAKEVGEAMNEAMNQKIPVVTMLHDNYNGKRCSFLGINEVDIGKQYVSLIQKAVSKKKKNVCILTENTKGMGDHRLVIQTIRQQVKDADVKIVSVDADTEFGMEKTVRGLLLDKNKCPDVLVCLSMDATTYAYQTVVDQSKVGSVKIIGAYENDEIIMAIQKKILEA
;
A
#
# COMPACT_ATOMS: atom_id res chain seq x y z
N MET A 1 -43.32 60.68 52.51
CA MET A 1 -42.43 60.21 51.49
C MET A 1 -41.12 59.76 52.18
N MET A 2 -41.00 58.46 52.55
CA MET A 2 -39.82 57.93 53.27
C MET A 2 -38.80 57.41 52.23
N LYS A 3 -37.66 58.08 52.14
CA LYS A 3 -36.53 57.61 51.34
C LYS A 3 -35.87 56.44 52.12
N LYS A 4 -35.99 55.22 51.55
CA LYS A 4 -35.35 54.00 52.04
C LYS A 4 -33.82 54.11 51.82
N LYS A 5 -33.06 54.30 52.91
CA LYS A 5 -31.60 54.38 52.90
C LYS A 5 -31.04 53.01 52.45
N ARG A 6 -30.58 52.96 51.26
CA ARG A 6 -30.02 51.71 50.65
C ARG A 6 -28.74 51.39 51.40
N ASN A 7 -28.76 50.26 52.12
CA ASN A 7 -27.64 49.83 52.97
C ASN A 7 -26.45 49.47 52.03
N HIS A 8 -25.48 50.34 51.93
CA HIS A 8 -24.27 50.18 51.08
C HIS A 8 -23.50 48.89 51.45
N ASN A 9 -23.52 48.51 52.70
CA ASN A 9 -22.84 47.31 53.24
C ASN A 9 -23.48 46.01 52.75
N SER A 10 -24.78 45.95 52.48
CA SER A 10 -25.43 44.74 51.96
C SER A 10 -25.13 44.55 50.46
N VAL A 11 -24.90 45.61 49.74
CA VAL A 11 -24.50 45.53 48.31
C VAL A 11 -23.02 45.07 48.21
N LEU A 12 -22.15 45.61 49.05
CA LEU A 12 -20.75 45.20 49.15
C LEU A 12 -20.63 43.73 49.56
N LEU A 13 -21.40 43.29 50.54
CA LEU A 13 -21.43 41.89 50.99
C LEU A 13 -21.91 40.96 49.88
N GLY A 14 -22.93 41.35 49.10
CA GLY A 14 -23.43 40.62 47.94
C GLY A 14 -22.36 40.48 46.83
N MET A 15 -21.62 41.58 46.52
CA MET A 15 -20.51 41.52 45.55
C MET A 15 -19.37 40.61 46.03
N LEU A 16 -19.04 40.65 47.33
CA LEU A 16 -17.98 39.80 47.87
C LEU A 16 -18.34 38.31 47.81
N VAL A 17 -19.61 37.97 48.08
CA VAL A 17 -20.10 36.59 47.92
C VAL A 17 -20.04 36.13 46.47
N CYS A 18 -20.44 36.98 45.50
CA CYS A 18 -20.33 36.65 44.10
C CYS A 18 -18.88 36.39 43.63
N VAL A 19 -17.92 37.19 44.09
CA VAL A 19 -16.50 36.99 43.82
C VAL A 19 -15.99 35.66 44.39
N VAL A 20 -16.37 35.33 45.64
CA VAL A 20 -15.97 34.06 46.25
C VAL A 20 -16.54 32.85 45.49
N ILE A 21 -17.80 32.94 45.06
CA ILE A 21 -18.45 31.89 44.25
C ILE A 21 -17.72 31.74 42.90
N ALA A 22 -17.43 32.87 42.23
CA ALA A 22 -16.70 32.85 40.94
C ALA A 22 -15.32 32.20 41.08
N LEU A 23 -14.56 32.57 42.12
CA LEU A 23 -13.27 31.94 42.44
C LEU A 23 -13.42 30.44 42.75
N GLY A 24 -14.44 30.05 43.49
CA GLY A 24 -14.72 28.63 43.77
C GLY A 24 -14.99 27.82 42.50
N VAL A 25 -15.79 28.37 41.57
CA VAL A 25 -16.10 27.73 40.28
C VAL A 25 -14.83 27.62 39.42
N THR A 26 -14.00 28.66 39.36
CA THR A 26 -12.74 28.60 38.56
C THR A 26 -11.74 27.59 39.15
N VAL A 27 -11.60 27.53 40.47
CA VAL A 27 -10.71 26.53 41.12
C VAL A 27 -11.24 25.11 40.92
N CYS A 28 -12.55 24.92 41.05
CA CYS A 28 -13.18 23.61 40.81
C CYS A 28 -13.05 23.17 39.36
N GLY A 29 -13.28 24.10 38.41
CA GLY A 29 -13.06 23.85 36.96
C GLY A 29 -11.60 23.49 36.63
N PHE A 30 -10.65 24.18 37.24
CA PHE A 30 -9.23 23.86 37.09
C PHE A 30 -8.87 22.48 37.64
N TRP A 31 -9.47 22.10 38.79
CA TRP A 31 -9.28 20.81 39.43
C TRP A 31 -9.84 19.66 38.56
N ILE A 32 -11.05 19.86 38.01
CA ILE A 32 -11.69 18.88 37.10
C ILE A 32 -10.84 18.73 35.80
N MET A 33 -10.42 19.84 35.23
CA MET A 33 -9.56 19.82 34.03
C MET A 33 -8.22 19.13 34.31
N ARG A 34 -7.60 19.41 35.44
CA ARG A 34 -6.34 18.76 35.86
C ARG A 34 -6.53 17.26 36.14
N LYS A 35 -7.68 16.86 36.68
CA LYS A 35 -8.03 15.45 36.88
C LYS A 35 -8.22 14.73 35.53
N GLN A 36 -8.95 15.33 34.59
CA GLN A 36 -9.10 14.79 33.24
C GLN A 36 -7.75 14.69 32.51
N LEU A 37 -6.88 15.69 32.60
CA LEU A 37 -5.53 15.64 32.05
C LEU A 37 -4.67 14.55 32.69
N ASN A 38 -4.83 14.30 33.98
CA ASN A 38 -4.10 13.23 34.67
C ASN A 38 -4.70 11.83 34.37
N GLU A 39 -6.01 11.72 34.17
CA GLU A 39 -6.65 10.47 33.74
C GLU A 39 -6.29 10.14 32.28
N THR A 40 -6.17 11.16 31.41
CA THR A 40 -5.64 10.99 30.04
C THR A 40 -4.15 10.60 30.04
N LYS A 41 -3.37 11.08 31.04
CA LYS A 41 -1.97 10.64 31.22
C LYS A 41 -1.83 9.25 31.83
N ASN A 42 -2.79 8.78 32.64
CA ASN A 42 -2.79 7.43 33.20
C ASN A 42 -3.44 6.39 32.28
N GLY A 43 -4.14 6.82 31.22
CA GLY A 43 -4.46 6.02 30.03
C GLY A 43 -3.32 6.03 29.02
N GLN A 44 -2.06 6.15 29.47
CA GLN A 44 -0.90 6.08 28.60
C GLN A 44 -0.91 4.72 27.89
N ALA A 45 -1.32 4.71 26.63
CA ALA A 45 -0.54 3.97 25.67
C ALA A 45 0.92 4.35 25.97
N GLN A 46 1.71 3.41 26.45
CA GLN A 46 3.14 3.59 26.71
C GLN A 46 3.68 4.29 25.45
N GLU A 47 4.15 5.54 25.60
CA GLU A 47 4.72 6.30 24.49
C GLU A 47 5.86 5.42 23.97
N LYS A 48 5.64 4.72 22.85
CA LYS A 48 6.66 3.84 22.29
C LYS A 48 7.82 4.73 21.87
N VAL A 49 8.90 4.69 22.62
CA VAL A 49 10.13 5.40 22.26
C VAL A 49 10.82 4.58 21.17
N TYR A 50 10.76 5.08 19.95
CA TYR A 50 11.49 4.51 18.84
C TYR A 50 12.94 5.02 18.83
N GLN A 51 13.87 4.12 18.52
CA GLN A 51 15.30 4.45 18.45
C GLN A 51 15.71 4.90 17.06
N LYS A 52 14.93 4.51 16.04
CA LYS A 52 15.16 4.80 14.63
C LYS A 52 13.88 5.14 13.92
N HIS A 53 13.99 5.95 12.88
CA HIS A 53 12.92 6.36 12.00
C HIS A 53 13.25 5.99 10.56
N TYR A 54 12.42 5.15 9.93
CA TYR A 54 12.56 4.76 8.54
C TYR A 54 11.39 5.28 7.72
N ALA A 55 11.72 5.86 6.56
CA ALA A 55 10.72 6.28 5.58
C ALA A 55 10.38 5.10 4.66
N PHE A 56 9.08 4.89 4.43
CA PHE A 56 8.55 3.95 3.44
C PHE A 56 7.94 4.75 2.30
N ILE A 57 8.47 4.59 1.08
CA ILE A 57 8.13 5.40 -0.09
C ILE A 57 7.92 4.48 -1.28
N VAL A 58 6.73 4.55 -1.88
CA VAL A 58 6.33 3.77 -3.05
C VAL A 58 5.60 4.64 -4.07
N GLU A 59 5.61 4.25 -5.34
CA GLU A 59 4.95 5.00 -6.43
C GLU A 59 3.43 4.99 -6.31
N ASN A 60 2.84 3.89 -5.85
CA ASN A 60 1.40 3.75 -5.66
C ASN A 60 1.07 3.28 -4.23
N PRO A 61 0.96 4.20 -3.26
CA PRO A 61 0.69 3.85 -1.87
C PRO A 61 -0.72 3.30 -1.63
N GLU A 62 -1.65 3.52 -2.56
CA GLU A 62 -3.05 3.04 -2.47
C GLU A 62 -3.20 1.58 -2.93
N ASP A 63 -2.16 0.98 -3.51
CA ASP A 63 -2.16 -0.41 -3.95
C ASP A 63 -2.17 -1.35 -2.74
N GLU A 64 -3.09 -2.31 -2.71
CA GLU A 64 -3.29 -3.27 -1.62
C GLU A 64 -2.02 -4.08 -1.32
N PHE A 65 -1.22 -4.42 -2.34
CA PHE A 65 0.06 -5.09 -2.15
C PHE A 65 1.01 -4.22 -1.31
N TRP A 66 1.12 -2.92 -1.65
CA TRP A 66 2.00 -2.01 -0.91
C TRP A 66 1.47 -1.70 0.49
N GLU A 67 0.15 -1.64 0.69
CA GLU A 67 -0.43 -1.54 2.02
C GLU A 67 -0.03 -2.74 2.89
N ASN A 68 -0.13 -3.97 2.37
CA ASN A 68 0.25 -5.18 3.08
C ASN A 68 1.75 -5.19 3.43
N VAL A 69 2.61 -4.79 2.49
CA VAL A 69 4.06 -4.67 2.72
C VAL A 69 4.37 -3.62 3.78
N TYR A 70 3.70 -2.47 3.72
CA TYR A 70 3.86 -1.40 4.71
C TYR A 70 3.44 -1.86 6.12
N GLN A 71 2.29 -2.52 6.25
CA GLN A 71 1.82 -3.02 7.55
C GLN A 71 2.78 -4.07 8.13
N ALA A 72 3.32 -4.95 7.29
CA ALA A 72 4.33 -5.92 7.71
C ALA A 72 5.64 -5.23 8.15
N ALA A 73 6.11 -4.24 7.40
CA ALA A 73 7.30 -3.45 7.74
C ALA A 73 7.11 -2.70 9.06
N LYS A 74 5.95 -2.05 9.25
CA LYS A 74 5.57 -1.34 10.47
C LYS A 74 5.54 -2.28 11.67
N ALA A 75 4.85 -3.41 11.56
CA ALA A 75 4.75 -4.39 12.64
C ALA A 75 6.11 -4.98 13.03
N GLN A 76 6.99 -5.20 12.07
CA GLN A 76 8.35 -5.69 12.34
C GLN A 76 9.25 -4.58 12.90
N GLY A 77 9.13 -3.35 12.40
CA GLY A 77 9.82 -2.18 12.92
C GLY A 77 9.49 -1.94 14.39
N GLU A 78 8.21 -1.99 14.75
CA GLU A 78 7.74 -1.82 16.13
C GLU A 78 8.39 -2.81 17.11
N LYS A 79 8.59 -4.08 16.69
CA LYS A 79 9.27 -5.10 17.51
C LYS A 79 10.75 -4.79 17.74
N GLN A 80 11.35 -4.00 16.86
CA GLN A 80 12.76 -3.63 16.88
C GLN A 80 13.01 -2.21 17.40
N GLY A 81 11.97 -1.50 17.85
CA GLY A 81 12.07 -0.11 18.29
C GLY A 81 12.32 0.86 17.12
N ILE A 82 11.84 0.52 15.93
CA ILE A 82 11.96 1.33 14.70
C ILE A 82 10.57 1.87 14.35
N TYR A 83 10.47 3.17 14.17
CA TYR A 83 9.30 3.81 13.57
C TYR A 83 9.39 3.73 12.05
N VAL A 84 8.45 3.08 11.41
CA VAL A 84 8.33 3.04 9.94
C VAL A 84 7.18 3.95 9.55
N GLU A 85 7.49 5.00 8.80
CA GLU A 85 6.54 6.02 8.35
C GLU A 85 6.33 5.95 6.85
N ARG A 86 5.08 5.85 6.42
CA ARG A 86 4.73 6.08 5.02
C ARG A 86 4.58 7.58 4.80
N ILE A 87 5.56 8.17 4.10
CA ILE A 87 5.66 9.62 3.95
C ILE A 87 4.45 10.22 3.23
N SER A 88 3.86 9.52 2.29
CA SER A 88 2.66 9.96 1.55
C SER A 88 1.44 10.23 2.43
N ASP A 89 1.34 9.60 3.61
CA ASP A 89 0.18 9.75 4.50
C ASP A 89 0.09 11.14 5.15
N TYR A 90 1.21 11.85 5.23
CA TYR A 90 1.34 13.12 5.96
C TYR A 90 1.56 14.32 5.05
N LEU A 91 1.84 14.09 3.78
CA LEU A 91 2.06 15.15 2.81
C LEU A 91 0.86 15.22 1.87
N SER A 92 0.19 16.36 1.85
CA SER A 92 -0.92 16.63 0.94
C SER A 92 -0.44 17.35 -0.31
N GLY A 93 -0.98 16.98 -1.48
CA GLY A 93 -0.68 17.60 -2.76
C GLY A 93 -0.27 16.57 -3.81
N ASP A 94 -0.11 17.03 -5.04
CA ASP A 94 0.36 16.22 -6.17
C ASP A 94 1.91 16.16 -6.14
N LEU A 95 2.44 15.36 -5.19
CA LEU A 95 3.86 15.22 -4.94
C LEU A 95 4.41 13.98 -5.67
N SER A 96 5.59 14.14 -6.25
CA SER A 96 6.30 13.03 -6.87
C SER A 96 7.04 12.17 -5.83
N VAL A 97 7.43 10.96 -6.22
CA VAL A 97 8.30 10.09 -5.38
C VAL A 97 9.61 10.79 -5.02
N LYS A 98 10.14 11.62 -5.93
CA LYS A 98 11.32 12.44 -5.65
C LYS A 98 11.08 13.38 -4.48
N ASP A 99 9.94 14.09 -4.46
CA ASP A 99 9.59 15.01 -3.37
C ASP A 99 9.46 14.27 -2.03
N TYR A 100 8.93 13.05 -2.02
CA TYR A 100 8.87 12.22 -0.81
C TYR A 100 10.27 11.82 -0.32
N VAL A 101 11.19 11.49 -1.23
CA VAL A 101 12.60 11.20 -0.82
C VAL A 101 13.26 12.43 -0.27
N GLU A 102 13.07 13.62 -0.88
CA GLU A 102 13.59 14.89 -0.39
C GLU A 102 13.00 15.25 0.99
N ALA A 103 11.71 14.99 1.21
CA ALA A 103 11.08 15.16 2.52
C ALA A 103 11.66 14.23 3.58
N ALA A 104 11.93 12.96 3.25
CA ALA A 104 12.59 12.03 4.16
C ALA A 104 14.01 12.47 4.51
N ILE A 105 14.76 13.03 3.54
CA ILE A 105 16.08 13.60 3.78
C ILE A 105 15.99 14.80 4.73
N ALA A 106 15.03 15.70 4.51
CA ALA A 106 14.81 16.87 5.35
C ALA A 106 14.42 16.50 6.79
N GLN A 107 13.69 15.41 6.97
CA GLN A 107 13.35 14.84 8.28
C GLN A 107 14.52 14.11 8.95
N GLN A 108 15.64 13.92 8.25
CA GLN A 108 16.82 13.22 8.75
C GLN A 108 16.48 11.78 9.23
N VAL A 109 15.71 11.04 8.45
CA VAL A 109 15.38 9.66 8.77
C VAL A 109 16.64 8.77 8.82
N ASP A 110 16.60 7.68 9.57
CA ASP A 110 17.71 6.73 9.69
C ASP A 110 17.86 5.78 8.49
N GLY A 111 16.86 5.76 7.59
CA GLY A 111 16.88 4.96 6.38
C GLY A 111 15.63 5.11 5.52
N ILE A 112 15.74 4.76 4.25
CA ILE A 112 14.66 4.87 3.28
C ILE A 112 14.42 3.51 2.62
N LEU A 113 13.19 3.02 2.70
CA LEU A 113 12.67 1.88 1.94
C LEU A 113 11.94 2.46 0.73
N LEU A 114 12.49 2.25 -0.47
CA LEU A 114 12.06 2.94 -1.68
C LEU A 114 11.64 1.97 -2.77
N GLN A 115 10.44 2.13 -3.30
CA GLN A 115 10.06 1.53 -4.58
C GLN A 115 9.79 2.65 -5.58
N SER A 116 10.63 2.71 -6.59
CA SER A 116 10.44 3.56 -7.76
C SER A 116 11.41 3.16 -8.87
N SER A 117 10.90 3.12 -10.09
CA SER A 117 11.69 2.94 -11.30
C SER A 117 11.98 4.28 -12.00
N ALA A 118 11.41 5.37 -11.52
CA ALA A 118 11.52 6.69 -12.12
C ALA A 118 12.97 7.21 -12.09
N LYS A 119 13.43 7.70 -13.25
CA LYS A 119 14.82 8.13 -13.42
C LYS A 119 15.17 9.34 -12.56
N GLU A 120 14.24 10.26 -12.41
CA GLU A 120 14.39 11.50 -11.65
C GLU A 120 14.62 11.27 -10.14
N VAL A 121 14.23 10.11 -9.63
CA VAL A 121 14.43 9.74 -8.22
C VAL A 121 15.91 9.44 -7.93
N GLY A 122 16.69 9.08 -8.94
CA GLY A 122 18.10 8.73 -8.78
C GLY A 122 18.97 9.82 -8.17
N GLU A 123 18.69 11.09 -8.46
CA GLU A 123 19.42 12.22 -7.85
C GLU A 123 19.13 12.33 -6.35
N ALA A 124 17.86 12.21 -5.95
CA ALA A 124 17.47 12.24 -4.54
C ALA A 124 18.02 11.04 -3.77
N MET A 125 18.07 9.84 -4.40
CA MET A 125 18.76 8.68 -3.82
C MET A 125 20.25 8.97 -3.55
N ASN A 126 20.93 9.60 -4.52
CA ASN A 126 22.34 9.97 -4.36
C ASN A 126 22.52 10.95 -3.20
N GLU A 127 21.63 11.93 -3.08
CA GLU A 127 21.65 12.92 -1.99
C GLU A 127 21.45 12.26 -0.64
N ALA A 128 20.47 11.38 -0.48
CA ALA A 128 20.25 10.61 0.74
C ALA A 128 21.52 9.83 1.15
N MET A 129 22.10 9.09 0.18
CA MET A 129 23.32 8.32 0.43
C MET A 129 24.52 9.19 0.79
N ASN A 130 24.65 10.39 0.20
CA ASN A 130 25.72 11.36 0.54
C ASN A 130 25.54 11.90 1.97
N GLN A 131 24.30 12.07 2.43
CA GLN A 131 23.98 12.45 3.81
C GLN A 131 23.99 11.27 4.80
N LYS A 132 24.47 10.09 4.36
CA LYS A 132 24.57 8.86 5.15
C LYS A 132 23.20 8.27 5.55
N ILE A 133 22.14 8.60 4.83
CA ILE A 133 20.84 7.97 4.95
C ILE A 133 20.82 6.78 3.99
N PRO A 134 20.84 5.53 4.49
CA PRO A 134 20.87 4.36 3.65
C PRO A 134 19.54 4.19 2.89
N VAL A 135 19.64 3.95 1.58
CA VAL A 135 18.51 3.66 0.71
C VAL A 135 18.51 2.17 0.38
N VAL A 136 17.39 1.51 0.61
CA VAL A 136 17.11 0.14 0.15
C VAL A 136 16.00 0.22 -0.90
N THR A 137 16.29 -0.23 -2.12
CA THR A 137 15.27 -0.31 -3.16
C THR A 137 14.48 -1.61 -3.03
N MET A 138 13.17 -1.56 -3.31
CA MET A 138 12.24 -2.67 -3.14
C MET A 138 11.59 -3.06 -4.46
N LEU A 139 11.34 -4.35 -4.66
CA LEU A 139 10.66 -5.00 -5.78
C LEU A 139 11.37 -4.82 -7.12
N HIS A 140 11.54 -3.58 -7.56
CA HIS A 140 12.28 -3.19 -8.77
C HIS A 140 13.46 -2.32 -8.39
N ASP A 141 14.58 -2.60 -9.00
CA ASP A 141 15.81 -1.89 -8.70
C ASP A 141 15.90 -0.59 -9.51
N ASN A 142 16.24 0.51 -8.85
CA ASN A 142 16.50 1.78 -9.52
C ASN A 142 18.00 1.98 -9.74
N TYR A 143 18.46 1.72 -10.96
CA TYR A 143 19.88 1.83 -11.33
C TYR A 143 20.34 3.28 -11.55
N ASN A 144 19.45 4.27 -11.48
CA ASN A 144 19.79 5.69 -11.69
C ASN A 144 20.39 6.35 -10.45
N GLY A 145 20.31 5.72 -9.29
CA GLY A 145 20.82 6.23 -8.01
C GLY A 145 21.61 5.22 -7.22
N LYS A 146 22.40 5.73 -6.26
CA LYS A 146 23.14 4.90 -5.29
C LYS A 146 22.17 4.36 -4.24
N ARG A 147 22.37 3.12 -3.85
CA ARG A 147 21.67 2.43 -2.77
C ARG A 147 22.60 1.52 -2.01
N CYS A 148 22.26 1.19 -0.78
CA CYS A 148 23.04 0.23 0.01
C CYS A 148 22.63 -1.22 -0.27
N SER A 149 21.36 -1.47 -0.65
CA SER A 149 20.87 -2.82 -0.97
C SER A 149 19.65 -2.74 -1.87
N PHE A 150 19.36 -3.86 -2.52
CA PHE A 150 18.12 -4.11 -3.26
C PHE A 150 17.42 -5.34 -2.67
N LEU A 151 16.15 -5.20 -2.38
CA LEU A 151 15.25 -6.27 -1.96
C LEU A 151 14.22 -6.51 -3.06
N GLY A 152 14.45 -7.52 -3.86
CA GLY A 152 13.59 -7.81 -5.00
C GLY A 152 13.47 -9.30 -5.24
N ILE A 153 12.63 -9.62 -6.21
CA ILE A 153 12.38 -10.98 -6.64
C ILE A 153 13.14 -11.25 -7.93
N ASN A 154 13.68 -12.44 -8.07
CA ASN A 154 14.29 -12.85 -9.33
C ASN A 154 13.19 -13.15 -10.37
N GLU A 155 12.94 -12.21 -11.27
CA GLU A 155 11.89 -12.32 -12.29
C GLU A 155 12.06 -13.55 -13.21
N VAL A 156 13.30 -14.01 -13.42
CA VAL A 156 13.53 -15.23 -14.20
C VAL A 156 13.03 -16.46 -13.44
N ASP A 157 13.22 -16.51 -12.11
CA ASP A 157 12.74 -17.63 -11.30
C ASP A 157 11.22 -17.60 -11.16
N ILE A 158 10.61 -16.42 -11.03
CA ILE A 158 9.16 -16.26 -11.16
C ILE A 158 8.68 -16.76 -12.53
N GLY A 159 9.33 -16.33 -13.61
CA GLY A 159 8.99 -16.78 -14.95
C GLY A 159 9.02 -18.31 -15.08
N LYS A 160 10.02 -18.99 -14.49
CA LYS A 160 10.08 -20.47 -14.44
C LYS A 160 8.93 -21.10 -13.64
N GLN A 161 8.50 -20.47 -12.55
CA GLN A 161 7.34 -20.94 -11.79
C GLN A 161 6.08 -20.85 -12.65
N TYR A 162 5.82 -19.73 -13.31
CA TYR A 162 4.72 -19.60 -14.27
C TYR A 162 4.81 -20.64 -15.38
N VAL A 163 5.98 -20.90 -15.94
CA VAL A 163 6.17 -21.96 -16.97
C VAL A 163 5.72 -23.31 -16.41
N SER A 164 6.11 -23.66 -15.19
CA SER A 164 5.71 -24.92 -14.55
C SER A 164 4.20 -25.02 -14.38
N LEU A 165 3.55 -23.93 -13.93
CA LEU A 165 2.08 -23.89 -13.75
C LEU A 165 1.36 -23.97 -15.11
N ILE A 166 1.83 -23.23 -16.11
CA ILE A 166 1.27 -23.29 -17.48
C ILE A 166 1.39 -24.69 -18.05
N GLN A 167 2.54 -25.36 -17.93
CA GLN A 167 2.76 -26.72 -18.42
C GLN A 167 1.83 -27.74 -17.77
N LYS A 168 1.47 -27.55 -16.49
CA LYS A 168 0.48 -28.38 -15.79
C LYS A 168 -0.95 -28.09 -16.25
N ALA A 169 -1.23 -26.82 -16.59
CA ALA A 169 -2.57 -26.37 -16.99
C ALA A 169 -2.92 -26.72 -18.45
N VAL A 170 -1.91 -26.70 -19.35
CA VAL A 170 -2.10 -27.00 -20.77
C VAL A 170 -2.25 -28.51 -21.02
N SER A 171 -2.95 -28.86 -22.10
CA SER A 171 -3.16 -30.24 -22.53
C SER A 171 -3.22 -30.30 -24.05
N LYS A 172 -3.32 -31.53 -24.63
CA LYS A 172 -3.46 -31.67 -26.09
C LYS A 172 -4.63 -30.90 -26.70
N LYS A 173 -5.69 -30.63 -25.89
CA LYS A 173 -6.91 -29.91 -26.30
C LYS A 173 -6.96 -28.46 -25.80
N LYS A 174 -6.11 -28.08 -24.84
CA LYS A 174 -6.10 -26.77 -24.18
C LYS A 174 -4.72 -26.15 -24.38
N LYS A 175 -4.56 -25.32 -25.41
CA LYS A 175 -3.28 -24.77 -25.81
C LYS A 175 -3.25 -23.26 -25.94
N ASN A 176 -4.39 -22.58 -25.80
CA ASN A 176 -4.44 -21.13 -25.89
C ASN A 176 -4.14 -20.52 -24.52
N VAL A 177 -2.99 -19.91 -24.39
CA VAL A 177 -2.54 -19.22 -23.17
C VAL A 177 -2.59 -17.71 -23.41
N CYS A 178 -3.27 -16.98 -22.54
CA CYS A 178 -3.30 -15.51 -22.57
C CYS A 178 -2.61 -14.97 -21.32
N ILE A 179 -1.64 -14.11 -21.50
CA ILE A 179 -0.96 -13.39 -20.42
C ILE A 179 -1.56 -11.99 -20.36
N LEU A 180 -2.14 -11.63 -19.22
CA LEU A 180 -2.58 -10.27 -18.91
C LEU A 180 -1.44 -9.51 -18.25
N THR A 181 -1.08 -8.38 -18.83
CA THR A 181 -0.11 -7.45 -18.26
C THR A 181 -0.68 -6.04 -18.27
N GLU A 182 -0.30 -5.26 -17.30
CA GLU A 182 -0.70 -3.87 -17.20
C GLU A 182 0.36 -2.97 -17.84
N ASN A 183 -0.11 -1.92 -18.52
CA ASN A 183 0.76 -0.88 -19.04
C ASN A 183 0.77 0.30 -18.06
N THR A 184 1.24 0.05 -16.83
CA THR A 184 1.35 1.07 -15.78
C THR A 184 2.76 1.63 -15.72
N LYS A 185 2.85 2.95 -15.62
CA LYS A 185 4.08 3.62 -15.22
C LYS A 185 4.34 3.24 -13.76
N GLY A 186 5.37 2.43 -13.49
CA GLY A 186 5.80 2.15 -12.12
C GLY A 186 5.48 0.76 -11.56
N MET A 187 4.50 0.02 -12.05
CA MET A 187 4.38 -1.41 -11.76
C MET A 187 5.29 -2.18 -12.72
N GLY A 188 6.23 -2.86 -12.15
CA GLY A 188 7.36 -3.51 -12.79
C GLY A 188 7.10 -4.08 -14.16
N ASP A 189 8.01 -3.77 -15.00
CA ASP A 189 8.12 -4.33 -16.34
C ASP A 189 8.32 -5.85 -16.25
N HIS A 190 7.23 -6.62 -16.28
CA HIS A 190 7.24 -8.08 -16.30
C HIS A 190 7.89 -8.69 -17.54
N ARG A 191 8.75 -7.90 -18.24
CA ARG A 191 9.40 -8.33 -19.50
C ARG A 191 10.17 -9.63 -19.33
N LEU A 192 10.95 -9.77 -18.27
CA LEU A 192 11.74 -10.98 -18.03
C LEU A 192 10.86 -12.19 -17.72
N VAL A 193 9.78 -12.00 -16.96
CA VAL A 193 8.77 -13.05 -16.71
C VAL A 193 8.15 -13.49 -18.03
N ILE A 194 7.64 -12.54 -18.82
CA ILE A 194 6.99 -12.79 -20.11
C ILE A 194 7.98 -13.44 -21.09
N GLN A 195 9.21 -12.92 -21.16
CA GLN A 195 10.25 -13.49 -22.01
C GLN A 195 10.58 -14.94 -21.63
N THR A 196 10.70 -15.23 -20.34
CA THR A 196 10.95 -16.59 -19.84
C THR A 196 9.81 -17.53 -20.21
N ILE A 197 8.55 -17.11 -20.05
CA ILE A 197 7.38 -17.89 -20.45
C ILE A 197 7.43 -18.17 -21.95
N ARG A 198 7.62 -17.16 -22.79
CA ARG A 198 7.69 -17.31 -24.26
C ARG A 198 8.81 -18.21 -24.72
N GLN A 199 9.95 -18.17 -24.06
CA GLN A 199 11.10 -19.01 -24.40
C GLN A 199 10.91 -20.47 -24.05
N GLN A 200 10.21 -20.76 -22.95
CA GLN A 200 10.12 -22.11 -22.39
C GLN A 200 8.79 -22.82 -22.67
N VAL A 201 7.70 -22.08 -22.86
CA VAL A 201 6.39 -22.67 -23.24
C VAL A 201 6.33 -22.78 -24.78
N LYS A 202 6.64 -23.97 -25.31
CA LYS A 202 6.67 -24.24 -26.76
C LYS A 202 5.43 -24.97 -27.27
N ASP A 203 4.72 -25.66 -26.38
CA ASP A 203 3.61 -26.52 -26.77
C ASP A 203 2.24 -25.80 -26.70
N ALA A 204 2.22 -24.48 -26.54
CA ALA A 204 1.04 -23.65 -26.46
C ALA A 204 1.16 -22.37 -27.29
N ASP A 205 0.01 -21.85 -27.74
CA ASP A 205 -0.10 -20.52 -28.35
C ASP A 205 -0.20 -19.46 -27.25
N VAL A 206 0.90 -18.72 -27.03
CA VAL A 206 1.00 -17.72 -25.95
C VAL A 206 0.73 -16.33 -26.53
N LYS A 207 -0.40 -15.75 -26.18
CA LYS A 207 -0.80 -14.37 -26.50
C LYS A 207 -0.60 -13.46 -25.30
N ILE A 208 -0.23 -12.20 -25.53
CA ILE A 208 -0.12 -11.16 -24.51
C ILE A 208 -1.19 -10.13 -24.80
N VAL A 209 -1.91 -9.77 -23.76
CA VAL A 209 -2.88 -8.68 -23.76
C VAL A 209 -2.46 -7.65 -22.72
N SER A 210 -2.09 -6.48 -23.22
CA SER A 210 -1.78 -5.32 -22.38
C SER A 210 -3.07 -4.59 -22.08
N VAL A 211 -3.27 -4.29 -20.81
CA VAL A 211 -4.40 -3.50 -20.32
C VAL A 211 -3.90 -2.11 -19.97
N ASP A 212 -4.66 -1.11 -20.39
CA ASP A 212 -4.42 0.26 -19.99
C ASP A 212 -5.01 0.47 -18.60
N ALA A 213 -4.14 0.53 -17.58
CA ALA A 213 -4.54 0.68 -16.19
C ALA A 213 -4.97 2.12 -15.84
N ASP A 214 -4.65 3.08 -16.69
CA ASP A 214 -5.06 4.49 -16.49
C ASP A 214 -6.58 4.70 -16.78
N THR A 215 -7.29 3.66 -17.27
CA THR A 215 -8.72 3.73 -17.51
C THR A 215 -9.50 3.06 -16.39
N GLU A 216 -10.42 3.82 -15.78
CA GLU A 216 -11.39 3.27 -14.83
C GLU A 216 -12.10 2.04 -15.45
N PHE A 217 -12.11 0.91 -14.76
CA PHE A 217 -12.64 -0.37 -15.24
C PHE A 217 -11.93 -0.98 -16.47
N GLY A 218 -10.75 -0.49 -16.87
CA GLY A 218 -10.01 -1.02 -18.02
C GLY A 218 -9.69 -2.50 -17.89
N MET A 219 -9.24 -2.93 -16.71
CA MET A 219 -8.94 -4.33 -16.40
C MET A 219 -10.19 -5.20 -16.45
N GLU A 220 -11.23 -4.82 -15.73
CA GLU A 220 -12.50 -5.56 -15.71
C GLU A 220 -13.07 -5.74 -17.12
N LYS A 221 -13.15 -4.67 -17.91
CA LYS A 221 -13.65 -4.69 -19.28
C LYS A 221 -12.83 -5.61 -20.18
N THR A 222 -11.52 -5.60 -20.04
CA THR A 222 -10.62 -6.43 -20.84
C THR A 222 -10.81 -7.91 -20.49
N VAL A 223 -10.81 -8.25 -19.20
CA VAL A 223 -11.00 -9.61 -18.72
C VAL A 223 -12.36 -10.15 -19.16
N ARG A 224 -13.43 -9.38 -18.98
CA ARG A 224 -14.80 -9.76 -19.44
C ARG A 224 -14.83 -9.94 -20.95
N GLY A 225 -14.23 -9.03 -21.72
CA GLY A 225 -14.16 -9.11 -23.17
C GLY A 225 -13.44 -10.37 -23.66
N LEU A 226 -12.35 -10.76 -23.02
CA LEU A 226 -11.61 -11.98 -23.33
C LEU A 226 -12.45 -13.24 -23.00
N LEU A 227 -13.08 -13.27 -21.86
CA LEU A 227 -13.81 -14.45 -21.39
C LEU A 227 -15.18 -14.62 -22.06
N LEU A 228 -15.81 -13.55 -22.53
CA LEU A 228 -17.12 -13.61 -23.21
C LEU A 228 -17.01 -13.98 -24.69
N ASP A 229 -15.94 -13.53 -25.37
CA ASP A 229 -15.73 -13.81 -26.77
C ASP A 229 -15.25 -15.26 -26.97
N LYS A 230 -16.10 -16.11 -27.53
CA LYS A 230 -15.78 -17.54 -27.77
C LYS A 230 -14.52 -17.74 -28.62
N ASN A 231 -14.18 -16.78 -29.48
CA ASN A 231 -13.01 -16.86 -30.37
C ASN A 231 -11.73 -16.39 -29.69
N LYS A 232 -11.84 -15.61 -28.58
CA LYS A 232 -10.71 -15.04 -27.85
C LYS A 232 -10.50 -15.70 -26.48
N CYS A 233 -11.52 -16.41 -25.98
CA CYS A 233 -11.48 -17.03 -24.67
C CYS A 233 -10.31 -18.01 -24.57
N PRO A 234 -9.33 -17.76 -23.68
CA PRO A 234 -8.18 -18.64 -23.53
C PRO A 234 -8.54 -19.91 -22.77
N ASP A 235 -7.73 -20.95 -22.95
CA ASP A 235 -7.78 -22.14 -22.09
C ASP A 235 -7.08 -21.89 -20.75
N VAL A 236 -6.03 -21.07 -20.77
CA VAL A 236 -5.25 -20.68 -19.59
C VAL A 236 -5.08 -19.16 -19.61
N LEU A 237 -5.51 -18.52 -18.54
CA LEU A 237 -5.34 -17.09 -18.30
C LEU A 237 -4.26 -16.89 -17.24
N VAL A 238 -3.18 -16.20 -17.60
CA VAL A 238 -2.07 -15.88 -16.70
C VAL A 238 -2.18 -14.41 -16.34
N CYS A 239 -2.33 -14.12 -15.06
CA CYS A 239 -2.44 -12.79 -14.52
C CYS A 239 -1.13 -12.43 -13.81
N LEU A 240 -0.56 -11.26 -14.13
CA LEU A 240 0.71 -10.80 -13.57
C LEU A 240 0.54 -9.70 -12.51
N SER A 241 -0.71 -9.32 -12.18
CA SER A 241 -1.03 -8.39 -11.11
C SER A 241 -2.14 -8.93 -10.20
N MET A 242 -2.29 -8.32 -9.03
CA MET A 242 -3.35 -8.64 -8.07
C MET A 242 -4.73 -8.34 -8.69
N ASP A 243 -4.89 -7.16 -9.27
CA ASP A 243 -6.14 -6.73 -9.90
C ASP A 243 -6.55 -7.65 -11.04
N ALA A 244 -5.62 -7.97 -11.95
CA ALA A 244 -5.89 -8.93 -13.02
C ALA A 244 -6.34 -10.29 -12.49
N THR A 245 -5.73 -10.76 -11.38
CA THR A 245 -6.08 -12.02 -10.74
C THR A 245 -7.48 -11.99 -10.14
N THR A 246 -7.79 -10.92 -9.40
CA THR A 246 -9.09 -10.73 -8.75
C THR A 246 -10.21 -10.62 -9.78
N TYR A 247 -10.08 -9.79 -10.79
CA TYR A 247 -11.09 -9.64 -11.85
C TYR A 247 -11.24 -10.90 -12.70
N ALA A 248 -10.16 -11.63 -12.96
CA ALA A 248 -10.23 -12.91 -13.65
C ALA A 248 -11.04 -13.93 -12.86
N TYR A 249 -10.78 -14.04 -11.56
CA TYR A 249 -11.53 -14.92 -10.66
C TYR A 249 -13.03 -14.56 -10.61
N GLN A 250 -13.34 -13.29 -10.34
CA GLN A 250 -14.72 -12.80 -10.28
C GLN A 250 -15.46 -13.07 -11.60
N THR A 251 -14.85 -12.72 -12.73
CA THR A 251 -15.47 -12.91 -14.05
C THR A 251 -15.72 -14.39 -14.38
N VAL A 252 -14.78 -15.28 -14.05
CA VAL A 252 -14.95 -16.72 -14.29
C VAL A 252 -16.08 -17.30 -13.45
N VAL A 253 -16.23 -16.84 -12.21
CA VAL A 253 -17.34 -17.23 -11.32
C VAL A 253 -18.67 -16.69 -11.86
N ASP A 254 -18.75 -15.40 -12.15
CA ASP A 254 -19.97 -14.73 -12.64
C ASP A 254 -20.47 -15.31 -13.97
N GLN A 255 -19.55 -15.70 -14.84
CA GLN A 255 -19.87 -16.26 -16.16
C GLN A 255 -20.02 -17.78 -16.16
N SER A 256 -20.01 -18.42 -14.99
CA SER A 256 -20.10 -19.89 -14.84
C SER A 256 -19.04 -20.64 -15.67
N LYS A 257 -17.84 -20.08 -15.79
CA LYS A 257 -16.72 -20.66 -16.54
C LYS A 257 -15.68 -21.37 -15.67
N VAL A 258 -16.00 -21.60 -14.41
CA VAL A 258 -15.15 -22.35 -13.48
C VAL A 258 -14.84 -23.73 -14.07
N GLY A 259 -13.54 -24.08 -14.12
CA GLY A 259 -13.05 -25.33 -14.72
C GLY A 259 -12.96 -25.32 -16.27
N SER A 260 -13.60 -24.37 -16.95
CA SER A 260 -13.46 -24.20 -18.41
C SER A 260 -12.18 -23.43 -18.76
N VAL A 261 -11.87 -22.38 -18.01
CA VAL A 261 -10.65 -21.59 -18.09
C VAL A 261 -9.83 -21.85 -16.83
N LYS A 262 -8.54 -22.12 -16.99
CA LYS A 262 -7.60 -22.20 -15.88
C LYS A 262 -7.00 -20.82 -15.63
N ILE A 263 -7.03 -20.35 -14.39
CA ILE A 263 -6.43 -19.06 -14.01
C ILE A 263 -5.14 -19.36 -13.23
N ILE A 264 -4.06 -18.73 -13.65
CA ILE A 264 -2.79 -18.70 -12.91
C ILE A 264 -2.60 -17.26 -12.46
N GLY A 265 -2.65 -17.05 -11.14
CA GLY A 265 -2.66 -15.73 -10.54
C GLY A 265 -1.30 -15.23 -10.05
N ALA A 266 -1.29 -14.01 -9.55
CA ALA A 266 -0.17 -13.36 -8.90
C ALA A 266 -0.65 -12.67 -7.63
N TYR A 267 0.27 -12.54 -6.66
CA TYR A 267 0.05 -11.91 -5.37
C TYR A 267 -1.02 -12.60 -4.52
N GLU A 268 -1.37 -12.03 -3.38
CA GLU A 268 -2.37 -12.59 -2.48
C GLU A 268 -3.24 -11.49 -1.86
N ASN A 269 -4.53 -11.76 -1.80
CA ASN A 269 -5.50 -11.10 -0.95
C ASN A 269 -6.51 -12.15 -0.50
N ASP A 270 -7.46 -11.78 0.35
CA ASP A 270 -8.43 -12.72 0.90
C ASP A 270 -9.26 -13.43 -0.18
N GLU A 271 -9.62 -12.74 -1.27
CA GLU A 271 -10.37 -13.32 -2.40
C GLU A 271 -9.53 -14.32 -3.17
N ILE A 272 -8.27 -14.01 -3.44
CA ILE A 272 -7.33 -14.90 -4.14
C ILE A 272 -7.08 -16.16 -3.30
N ILE A 273 -6.85 -16.00 -2.00
CA ILE A 273 -6.67 -17.12 -1.07
C ILE A 273 -7.92 -18.04 -1.09
N MET A 274 -9.12 -17.46 -1.02
CA MET A 274 -10.36 -18.23 -1.12
C MET A 274 -10.51 -18.94 -2.48
N ALA A 275 -10.11 -18.29 -3.58
CA ALA A 275 -10.16 -18.87 -4.91
C ALA A 275 -9.23 -20.08 -5.06
N ILE A 276 -8.03 -20.01 -4.46
CA ILE A 276 -7.07 -21.13 -4.40
C ILE A 276 -7.65 -22.29 -3.58
N GLN A 277 -8.20 -22.01 -2.39
CA GLN A 277 -8.82 -23.03 -1.54
C GLN A 277 -9.98 -23.74 -2.25
N LYS A 278 -10.76 -23.03 -3.06
CA LYS A 278 -11.84 -23.57 -3.89
C LYS A 278 -11.35 -24.25 -5.18
N LYS A 279 -10.04 -24.28 -5.43
CA LYS A 279 -9.42 -24.84 -6.66
C LYS A 279 -9.92 -24.18 -7.96
N ILE A 280 -10.29 -22.90 -7.89
CA ILE A 280 -10.69 -22.11 -9.05
C ILE A 280 -9.44 -21.45 -9.68
N LEU A 281 -8.46 -21.16 -8.86
CA LEU A 281 -7.21 -20.50 -9.21
C LEU A 281 -6.03 -21.41 -8.89
N GLU A 282 -5.04 -21.43 -9.78
CA GLU A 282 -3.75 -22.09 -9.61
C GLU A 282 -2.71 -21.04 -9.21
N ALA A 283 -1.93 -21.27 -8.16
CA ALA A 283 -0.90 -20.34 -7.66
C ALA A 283 0.41 -21.08 -7.35
#